data_764311df9284695549ab6fdd37540713
#
_entry.id   764311df9284695549ab6fdd37540713
#
_cell.length_a   1.000
_cell.length_b   1.000
_cell.length_c   1.000
_cell.angle_alpha   90.00
_cell.angle_beta   90.00
_cell.angle_gamma   90.00
#
_symmetry.space_group_name_H-M   'P 1'
#
loop_
_entity.id
_entity.type
_entity.pdbx_description
1 polymer ?
#
loop_
_entity_poly.entity_id
_entity_poly.type
_entity_poly.pdbx_seq_one_letter_code
_entity_poly.pdbx_strand_id
1 'polypeptide(L)'
;MANGRINRPAGRNSNTSKQEIVIRIDRPMVVDGTNHIAGRLASNVAKLLLQGQRVTVVNCEKIMMSGTRANQIKEYREFLEINSIINYKHGPIHYRRPDTIIAKMIRQMLPFDRKPSGKTAYARLRTYIGAPNDTKPIEKIQFEKALIKREASNYTSLAEICRVIGWTE
;
A
#
# COMPACT_ATOMS: atom_id res chain seq x y z
N MET A 1 -3.79 -24.99 -65.87
CA MET A 1 -3.61 -23.74 -65.14
C MET A 1 -4.47 -23.80 -63.90
N ALA A 2 -3.88 -24.08 -62.75
CA ALA A 2 -4.59 -24.29 -61.49
C ALA A 2 -4.38 -23.04 -60.60
N ASN A 3 -5.45 -22.30 -60.32
CA ASN A 3 -5.45 -21.14 -59.42
C ASN A 3 -5.45 -21.62 -57.97
N GLY A 4 -4.29 -21.53 -57.30
CA GLY A 4 -4.15 -21.75 -55.86
C GLY A 4 -4.75 -20.58 -55.10
N ARG A 5 -5.86 -20.81 -54.39
CA ARG A 5 -6.41 -19.88 -53.39
C ARG A 5 -5.57 -20.00 -52.11
N ILE A 6 -4.85 -18.93 -51.78
CA ILE A 6 -4.14 -18.80 -50.53
C ILE A 6 -5.17 -18.53 -49.42
N ASN A 7 -5.37 -19.52 -48.55
CA ASN A 7 -6.20 -19.38 -47.33
C ASN A 7 -5.50 -18.47 -46.32
N ARG A 8 -5.96 -17.23 -46.13
CA ARG A 8 -5.52 -16.35 -45.04
C ARG A 8 -6.12 -16.81 -43.75
N PRO A 9 -5.36 -17.01 -42.68
CA PRO A 9 -5.94 -17.31 -41.37
C PRO A 9 -6.73 -16.11 -40.86
N ALA A 10 -7.93 -16.38 -40.34
CA ALA A 10 -8.85 -15.40 -39.75
C ALA A 10 -8.15 -14.58 -38.68
N GLY A 11 -8.33 -13.25 -38.76
CA GLY A 11 -7.75 -12.28 -37.83
C GLY A 11 -8.14 -12.61 -36.39
N ARG A 12 -7.13 -12.67 -35.51
CA ARG A 12 -7.31 -12.78 -34.06
C ARG A 12 -8.12 -11.58 -33.56
N ASN A 13 -9.25 -11.85 -32.93
CA ASN A 13 -10.11 -10.85 -32.32
C ASN A 13 -9.32 -10.01 -31.31
N SER A 14 -8.90 -8.81 -31.69
CA SER A 14 -8.20 -7.84 -30.85
C SER A 14 -9.06 -7.30 -29.67
N ASN A 15 -10.35 -7.65 -29.66
CA ASN A 15 -11.28 -7.21 -28.60
C ASN A 15 -11.18 -8.01 -27.31
N THR A 16 -10.79 -9.30 -27.35
CA THR A 16 -10.67 -10.15 -26.18
C THR A 16 -9.56 -9.69 -25.24
N SER A 17 -8.42 -9.25 -25.81
CA SER A 17 -7.28 -8.76 -25.02
C SER A 17 -7.55 -7.44 -24.29
N LYS A 18 -8.33 -6.53 -24.93
CA LYS A 18 -8.71 -5.25 -24.29
C LYS A 18 -9.73 -5.45 -23.16
N GLN A 19 -10.68 -6.36 -23.33
CA GLN A 19 -11.65 -6.67 -22.28
C GLN A 19 -11.02 -7.39 -21.08
N GLU A 20 -10.07 -8.31 -21.29
CA GLU A 20 -9.33 -8.95 -20.21
C GLU A 20 -8.45 -7.96 -19.43
N ILE A 21 -7.84 -6.99 -20.11
CA ILE A 21 -7.05 -5.94 -19.47
C ILE A 21 -7.94 -5.03 -18.61
N VAL A 22 -9.12 -4.65 -19.11
CA VAL A 22 -10.08 -3.83 -18.34
C VAL A 22 -10.60 -4.57 -17.11
N ILE A 23 -10.91 -5.85 -17.22
CA ILE A 23 -11.36 -6.67 -16.09
C ILE A 23 -10.26 -6.84 -15.04
N ARG A 24 -8.99 -6.95 -15.45
CA ARG A 24 -7.85 -7.02 -14.52
C ARG A 24 -7.57 -5.72 -13.80
N ILE A 25 -7.80 -4.57 -14.45
CA ILE A 25 -7.62 -3.24 -13.82
C ILE A 25 -8.68 -2.96 -12.75
N ASP A 26 -9.87 -3.51 -12.90
CA ASP A 26 -11.00 -3.23 -11.99
C ASP A 26 -11.04 -4.12 -10.75
N ARG A 27 -10.32 -5.26 -10.75
CA ARG A 27 -10.20 -6.12 -9.56
C ARG A 27 -9.21 -5.50 -8.56
N PRO A 28 -9.59 -5.37 -7.28
CA PRO A 28 -8.67 -4.87 -6.26
C PRO A 28 -7.53 -5.88 -6.06
N MET A 29 -6.31 -5.39 -6.13
CA MET A 29 -5.11 -6.15 -5.79
C MET A 29 -4.94 -6.14 -4.28
N VAL A 30 -4.93 -7.33 -3.66
CA VAL A 30 -4.75 -7.45 -2.20
C VAL A 30 -3.28 -7.72 -1.90
N VAL A 31 -2.69 -6.85 -1.10
CA VAL A 31 -1.29 -6.94 -0.66
C VAL A 31 -1.25 -7.30 0.81
N ASP A 32 -0.55 -8.38 1.15
CA ASP A 32 -0.33 -8.77 2.55
C ASP A 32 0.84 -7.96 3.15
N GLY A 33 0.57 -7.23 4.21
CA GLY A 33 1.57 -6.43 4.93
C GLY A 33 2.51 -7.24 5.83
N THR A 34 2.23 -8.51 6.07
CA THR A 34 3.00 -9.34 7.02
C THR A 34 4.48 -9.38 6.67
N ASN A 35 5.35 -9.07 7.64
CA ASN A 35 6.80 -9.09 7.52
C ASN A 35 7.39 -8.19 6.41
N HIS A 36 6.63 -7.21 5.93
CA HIS A 36 7.12 -6.22 4.98
C HIS A 36 7.69 -5.00 5.72
N ILE A 37 8.78 -4.45 5.18
CA ILE A 37 9.33 -3.17 5.65
C ILE A 37 8.44 -2.03 5.15
N ALA A 38 7.91 -1.22 6.06
CA ALA A 38 6.91 -0.19 5.81
C ALA A 38 7.24 0.74 4.61
N GLY A 39 8.44 1.31 4.58
CA GLY A 39 8.85 2.21 3.50
C GLY A 39 8.94 1.52 2.14
N ARG A 40 9.46 0.28 2.07
CA ARG A 40 9.56 -0.48 0.82
C ARG A 40 8.19 -0.94 0.33
N LEU A 41 7.33 -1.37 1.24
CA LEU A 41 5.93 -1.69 0.92
C LEU A 41 5.23 -0.46 0.35
N ALA A 42 5.33 0.67 1.03
CA ALA A 42 4.68 1.92 0.63
C ALA A 42 5.13 2.38 -0.77
N SER A 43 6.42 2.26 -1.11
CA SER A 43 6.92 2.64 -2.43
C SER A 43 6.40 1.74 -3.56
N ASN A 44 6.30 0.41 -3.34
CA ASN A 44 5.74 -0.52 -4.30
C ASN A 44 4.24 -0.28 -4.50
N VAL A 45 3.49 -0.09 -3.41
CA VAL A 45 2.05 0.23 -3.46
C VAL A 45 1.81 1.55 -4.17
N ALA A 46 2.59 2.60 -3.88
CA ALA A 46 2.48 3.89 -4.57
C ALA A 46 2.68 3.78 -6.08
N LYS A 47 3.64 2.94 -6.53
CA LYS A 47 3.87 2.67 -7.95
C LYS A 47 2.65 2.02 -8.60
N LEU A 48 2.05 1.01 -7.98
CA LEU A 48 0.85 0.34 -8.49
C LEU A 48 -0.36 1.29 -8.57
N LEU A 49 -0.54 2.14 -7.57
CA LEU A 49 -1.60 3.16 -7.55
C LEU A 49 -1.45 4.17 -8.68
N LEU A 50 -0.22 4.61 -8.99
CA LEU A 50 0.06 5.51 -10.12
C LEU A 50 -0.17 4.83 -11.47
N GLN A 51 -0.01 3.52 -11.56
CA GLN A 51 -0.35 2.72 -12.74
C GLN A 51 -1.87 2.54 -12.94
N GLY A 52 -2.69 3.07 -12.02
CA GLY A 52 -4.15 3.03 -12.11
C GLY A 52 -4.81 1.86 -11.37
N GLN A 53 -4.05 1.01 -10.71
CA GLN A 53 -4.60 -0.16 -10.00
C GLN A 53 -5.28 0.24 -8.69
N ARG A 54 -6.30 -0.53 -8.29
CA ARG A 54 -6.91 -0.47 -6.96
C ARG A 54 -6.13 -1.41 -6.04
N VAL A 55 -5.58 -0.87 -4.94
CA VAL A 55 -4.76 -1.65 -4.01
C VAL A 55 -5.39 -1.65 -2.63
N THR A 56 -5.52 -2.84 -2.06
CA THR A 56 -5.95 -3.05 -0.68
C THR A 56 -4.80 -3.66 0.11
N VAL A 57 -4.32 -2.99 1.15
CA VAL A 57 -3.30 -3.50 2.05
C VAL A 57 -3.97 -4.09 3.28
N VAL A 58 -3.67 -5.36 3.58
CA VAL A 58 -4.20 -6.09 4.74
C VAL A 58 -3.10 -6.40 5.75
N ASN A 59 -3.47 -6.73 6.98
CA ASN A 59 -2.54 -7.02 8.08
C ASN A 59 -1.56 -5.87 8.35
N CYS A 60 -2.04 -4.62 8.35
CA CYS A 60 -1.20 -3.44 8.55
C CYS A 60 -0.49 -3.45 9.92
N GLU A 61 -1.03 -4.13 10.92
CA GLU A 61 -0.44 -4.28 12.25
C GLU A 61 0.86 -5.11 12.26
N LYS A 62 1.02 -6.00 11.27
CA LYS A 62 2.19 -6.90 11.13
C LYS A 62 3.29 -6.33 10.23
N ILE A 63 3.13 -5.11 9.77
CA ILE A 63 4.15 -4.40 8.99
C ILE A 63 5.29 -4.01 9.94
N MET A 64 6.52 -4.09 9.44
CA MET A 64 7.72 -3.84 10.20
C MET A 64 8.34 -2.48 9.88
N MET A 65 8.70 -1.76 10.94
CA MET A 65 9.51 -0.55 10.87
C MET A 65 10.98 -0.90 11.03
N SER A 66 11.85 -0.33 10.22
CA SER A 66 13.30 -0.51 10.32
C SER A 66 13.84 0.34 11.48
N GLY A 67 14.53 -0.29 12.41
CA GLY A 67 15.13 0.35 13.58
C GLY A 67 14.80 -0.39 14.87
N THR A 68 15.56 -0.11 15.92
CA THR A 68 15.33 -0.68 17.25
C THR A 68 14.05 -0.12 17.86
N ARG A 69 13.36 -0.94 18.65
CA ARG A 69 12.10 -0.58 19.30
C ARG A 69 12.20 0.72 20.11
N ALA A 70 13.30 0.90 20.85
CA ALA A 70 13.48 2.10 21.67
C ALA A 70 13.55 3.38 20.84
N ASN A 71 14.32 3.36 19.73
CA ASN A 71 14.44 4.51 18.84
C ASN A 71 13.12 4.83 18.14
N GLN A 72 12.41 3.82 17.64
CA GLN A 72 11.13 4.03 16.98
C GLN A 72 10.09 4.64 17.93
N ILE A 73 10.00 4.15 19.15
CA ILE A 73 9.08 4.70 20.17
C ILE A 73 9.47 6.13 20.52
N LYS A 74 10.77 6.42 20.67
CA LYS A 74 11.27 7.78 20.95
C LYS A 74 10.88 8.75 19.82
N GLU A 75 11.16 8.43 18.57
CA GLU A 75 10.82 9.25 17.40
C GLU A 75 9.31 9.54 17.32
N TYR A 76 8.47 8.51 17.53
CA TYR A 76 7.02 8.70 17.50
C TYR A 76 6.51 9.56 18.67
N ARG A 77 7.07 9.45 19.87
CA ARG A 77 6.73 10.31 21.02
C ARG A 77 7.12 11.76 20.75
N GLU A 78 8.33 12.01 20.29
CA GLU A 78 8.78 13.35 19.87
C GLU A 78 7.86 13.94 18.79
N PHE A 79 7.45 13.13 17.83
CA PHE A 79 6.49 13.57 16.80
C PHE A 79 5.12 13.94 17.39
N LEU A 80 4.64 13.25 18.44
CA LEU A 80 3.37 13.58 19.09
C LEU A 80 3.39 14.92 19.84
N GLU A 81 4.58 15.38 20.25
CA GLU A 81 4.75 16.67 20.97
C GLU A 81 4.74 17.88 20.01
N ILE A 82 4.94 17.64 18.71
CA ILE A 82 4.97 18.71 17.70
C ILE A 82 3.55 19.22 17.45
N ASN A 83 3.27 20.42 17.93
CA ASN A 83 1.99 21.11 17.74
C ASN A 83 2.20 22.53 17.22
N SER A 84 1.16 23.10 16.58
CA SER A 84 1.17 24.51 16.20
C SER A 84 0.95 25.41 17.42
N ILE A 85 1.80 26.42 17.60
CA ILE A 85 1.71 27.38 18.71
C ILE A 85 0.48 28.29 18.56
N ILE A 86 0.15 28.69 17.32
CA ILE A 86 -0.92 29.67 17.05
C ILE A 86 -2.29 28.99 17.02
N ASN A 87 -2.40 27.86 16.33
CA ASN A 87 -3.66 27.15 16.17
C ASN A 87 -3.41 25.66 16.00
N TYR A 88 -3.95 24.84 16.91
CA TYR A 88 -3.78 23.37 16.89
C TYR A 88 -4.26 22.72 15.59
N LYS A 89 -5.23 23.31 14.87
CA LYS A 89 -5.74 22.82 13.60
C LYS A 89 -4.71 22.90 12.47
N HIS A 90 -3.72 23.76 12.58
CA HIS A 90 -2.67 23.96 11.57
C HIS A 90 -1.43 23.08 11.84
N GLY A 91 -1.40 22.37 12.97
CA GLY A 91 -0.33 21.43 13.30
C GLY A 91 -0.40 20.13 12.49
N PRO A 92 0.63 19.27 12.63
CA PRO A 92 0.64 17.95 11.99
C PRO A 92 -0.46 17.05 12.56
N ILE A 93 -1.07 16.23 11.71
CA ILE A 93 -2.04 15.24 12.14
C ILE A 93 -1.31 14.01 12.69
N HIS A 94 -1.61 13.66 13.93
CA HIS A 94 -1.01 12.52 14.64
C HIS A 94 -1.88 11.28 14.51
N TYR A 95 -1.48 10.39 13.61
CA TYR A 95 -2.13 9.09 13.44
C TYR A 95 -1.59 8.09 14.45
N ARG A 96 -2.48 7.34 15.12
CA ARG A 96 -2.13 6.33 16.13
C ARG A 96 -2.46 4.91 15.70
N ARG A 97 -3.33 4.75 14.70
CA ARG A 97 -3.73 3.44 14.19
C ARG A 97 -2.77 2.96 13.10
N PRO A 98 -2.44 1.66 13.05
CA PRO A 98 -1.48 1.12 12.07
C PRO A 98 -1.93 1.30 10.61
N ASP A 99 -3.23 1.14 10.32
CA ASP A 99 -3.80 1.33 9.00
C ASP A 99 -3.62 2.77 8.48
N THR A 100 -3.91 3.75 9.34
CA THR A 100 -3.81 5.17 8.98
C THR A 100 -2.36 5.65 8.87
N ILE A 101 -1.44 5.09 9.66
CA ILE A 101 0.00 5.37 9.56
C ILE A 101 0.53 4.92 8.21
N ILE A 102 0.20 3.70 7.78
CA ILE A 102 0.62 3.18 6.46
C ILE A 102 -0.03 3.98 5.33
N ALA A 103 -1.31 4.33 5.44
CA ALA A 103 -1.98 5.17 4.45
C ALA A 103 -1.29 6.54 4.32
N LYS A 104 -0.87 7.16 5.44
CA LYS A 104 -0.10 8.41 5.44
C LYS A 104 1.26 8.24 4.74
N MET A 105 1.99 7.16 5.03
CA MET A 105 3.28 6.88 4.37
C MET A 105 3.13 6.74 2.86
N ILE A 106 2.11 6.01 2.40
CA ILE A 106 1.82 5.86 0.97
C ILE A 106 1.42 7.21 0.35
N ARG A 107 0.56 7.99 1.04
CA ARG A 107 0.17 9.34 0.58
C ARG A 107 1.38 10.25 0.36
N GLN A 108 2.36 10.23 1.27
CA GLN A 108 3.57 11.04 1.16
C GLN A 108 4.45 10.64 -0.03
N MET A 109 4.37 9.39 -0.50
CA MET A 109 5.08 8.90 -1.69
C MET A 109 4.35 9.20 -2.99
N LEU A 110 3.08 9.61 -2.92
CA LEU A 110 2.30 10.04 -4.07
C LEU A 110 2.42 11.57 -4.27
N PRO A 111 2.32 12.08 -5.51
CA PRO A 111 2.28 13.51 -5.76
C PRO A 111 0.92 14.11 -5.39
N PHE A 112 0.46 13.88 -4.14
CA PHE A 112 -0.91 14.15 -3.68
C PHE A 112 -1.25 15.64 -3.75
N ASP A 113 -0.34 16.49 -3.28
CA ASP A 113 -0.58 17.94 -3.20
C ASP A 113 -0.19 18.68 -4.49
N ARG A 114 0.68 18.07 -5.32
CA ARG A 114 1.23 18.69 -6.53
C ARG A 114 0.45 18.40 -7.81
N LYS A 115 -0.15 17.22 -7.92
CA LYS A 115 -0.82 16.76 -9.16
C LYS A 115 -2.16 16.10 -8.85
N PRO A 116 -3.20 16.33 -9.67
CA PRO A 116 -4.50 15.68 -9.49
C PRO A 116 -4.41 14.15 -9.63
N SER A 117 -3.44 13.63 -10.40
CA SER A 117 -3.18 12.19 -10.51
C SER A 117 -2.83 11.54 -9.18
N GLY A 118 -2.16 12.26 -8.26
CA GLY A 118 -1.85 11.76 -6.93
C GLY A 118 -3.10 11.60 -6.05
N LYS A 119 -4.04 12.55 -6.13
CA LYS A 119 -5.33 12.47 -5.41
C LYS A 119 -6.19 11.31 -5.91
N THR A 120 -6.29 11.14 -7.23
CA THR A 120 -7.03 10.02 -7.83
C THR A 120 -6.38 8.67 -7.54
N ALA A 121 -5.04 8.59 -7.50
CA ALA A 121 -4.30 7.40 -7.11
C ALA A 121 -4.59 7.04 -5.64
N TYR A 122 -4.51 8.01 -4.73
CA TYR A 122 -4.79 7.78 -3.30
C TYR A 122 -6.23 7.33 -3.03
N ALA A 123 -7.21 7.81 -3.81
CA ALA A 123 -8.61 7.38 -3.68
C ALA A 123 -8.82 5.88 -3.96
N ARG A 124 -7.89 5.22 -4.67
CA ARG A 124 -7.90 3.78 -4.98
C ARG A 124 -7.26 2.93 -3.89
N LEU A 125 -6.65 3.55 -2.85
CA LEU A 125 -6.04 2.85 -1.74
C LEU A 125 -7.08 2.50 -0.68
N ARG A 126 -6.96 1.28 -0.12
CA ARG A 126 -7.64 0.86 1.10
C ARG A 126 -6.62 0.16 2.00
N THR A 127 -6.70 0.41 3.29
CA THR A 127 -5.81 -0.17 4.32
C THR A 127 -6.64 -0.75 5.44
N TYR A 128 -6.31 -1.96 5.91
CA TYR A 128 -7.06 -2.67 6.94
C TYR A 128 -6.14 -3.27 7.98
N ILE A 129 -6.62 -3.27 9.22
CA ILE A 129 -6.07 -4.04 10.33
C ILE A 129 -6.66 -5.44 10.19
N GLY A 130 -5.80 -6.48 10.21
CA GLY A 130 -6.22 -7.84 9.89
C GLY A 130 -6.61 -8.01 8.41
N ALA A 131 -7.32 -9.09 8.13
CA ALA A 131 -7.85 -9.39 6.80
C ALA A 131 -9.38 -9.42 6.86
N PRO A 132 -10.08 -8.41 6.30
CA PRO A 132 -11.54 -8.40 6.26
C PRO A 132 -12.07 -9.57 5.41
N ASN A 133 -13.30 -10.01 5.70
CA ASN A 133 -13.91 -11.17 5.06
C ASN A 133 -13.94 -11.07 3.53
N ASP A 134 -14.16 -9.87 3.00
CA ASP A 134 -14.22 -9.59 1.57
C ASP A 134 -12.88 -9.84 0.86
N THR A 135 -11.76 -9.74 1.60
CA THR A 135 -10.41 -9.94 1.04
C THR A 135 -9.86 -11.35 1.27
N LYS A 136 -10.50 -12.16 2.12
CA LYS A 136 -10.04 -13.53 2.41
C LYS A 136 -9.97 -14.44 1.18
N PRO A 137 -10.99 -14.45 0.28
CA PRO A 137 -10.98 -15.31 -0.90
C PRO A 137 -10.05 -14.84 -2.02
N ILE A 138 -9.48 -13.62 -1.93
CA ILE A 138 -8.63 -13.05 -2.96
C ILE A 138 -7.18 -13.45 -2.70
N GLU A 139 -6.46 -13.83 -3.76
CA GLU A 139 -5.03 -14.12 -3.69
C GLU A 139 -4.26 -12.90 -3.20
N LYS A 140 -3.41 -13.10 -2.18
CA LYS A 140 -2.61 -12.05 -1.56
C LYS A 140 -1.23 -12.00 -2.18
N ILE A 141 -0.84 -10.82 -2.61
CA ILE A 141 0.46 -10.58 -3.20
C ILE A 141 1.43 -10.14 -2.12
N GLN A 142 2.65 -10.70 -2.16
CA GLN A 142 3.77 -10.28 -1.33
C GLN A 142 4.91 -9.79 -2.22
N PHE A 143 5.60 -8.74 -1.78
CA PHE A 143 6.76 -8.19 -2.50
C PHE A 143 8.06 -8.72 -1.89
N GLU A 144 8.70 -9.69 -2.51
CA GLU A 144 9.95 -10.30 -2.04
C GLU A 144 11.04 -9.27 -1.70
N LYS A 145 11.14 -8.19 -2.49
CA LYS A 145 12.12 -7.11 -2.27
C LYS A 145 11.81 -6.25 -1.04
N ALA A 146 10.57 -6.29 -0.55
CA ALA A 146 10.11 -5.53 0.60
C ALA A 146 10.11 -6.36 1.89
N LEU A 147 10.29 -7.67 1.83
CA LEU A 147 10.37 -8.55 3.00
C LEU A 147 11.62 -8.26 3.85
N ILE A 148 11.53 -8.62 5.12
CA ILE A 148 12.64 -8.57 6.07
C ILE A 148 13.75 -9.52 5.62
N LYS A 149 15.00 -9.01 5.60
CA LYS A 149 16.19 -9.81 5.24
C LYS A 149 17.23 -9.90 6.35
N ARG A 150 17.09 -9.06 7.40
CA ARG A 150 18.01 -9.02 8.54
C ARG A 150 17.37 -9.65 9.76
N GLU A 151 18.15 -9.78 10.82
CA GLU A 151 17.67 -10.30 12.11
C GLU A 151 16.48 -9.48 12.63
N ALA A 152 15.55 -10.15 13.30
CA ALA A 152 14.32 -9.55 13.82
C ALA A 152 14.56 -8.42 14.83
N SER A 153 15.70 -8.45 15.55
CA SER A 153 16.10 -7.40 16.51
C SER A 153 16.21 -6.00 15.93
N ASN A 154 16.43 -5.89 14.61
CA ASN A 154 16.56 -4.61 13.91
C ASN A 154 15.22 -4.08 13.36
N TYR A 155 14.13 -4.72 13.69
CA TYR A 155 12.80 -4.33 13.22
C TYR A 155 11.81 -4.33 14.38
N THR A 156 10.86 -3.41 14.32
CA THR A 156 9.78 -3.30 15.29
C THR A 156 8.45 -3.40 14.56
N SER A 157 7.52 -4.19 15.08
CA SER A 157 6.18 -4.27 14.48
C SER A 157 5.43 -2.94 14.67
N LEU A 158 4.64 -2.58 13.66
CA LEU A 158 3.85 -1.35 13.72
C LEU A 158 2.80 -1.43 14.85
N ALA A 159 2.27 -2.63 15.12
CA ALA A 159 1.35 -2.85 16.24
C ALA A 159 1.96 -2.46 17.59
N GLU A 160 3.21 -2.84 17.86
CA GLU A 160 3.89 -2.49 19.12
C GLU A 160 4.06 -0.97 19.27
N ILE A 161 4.48 -0.29 18.21
CA ILE A 161 4.61 1.17 18.22
C ILE A 161 3.25 1.80 18.49
N CYS A 162 2.21 1.39 17.76
CA CYS A 162 0.87 1.94 17.91
C CYS A 162 0.28 1.74 19.31
N ARG A 163 0.48 0.58 19.94
CA ARG A 163 0.04 0.33 21.32
C ARG A 163 0.68 1.29 22.31
N VAL A 164 1.99 1.57 22.15
CA VAL A 164 2.69 2.53 23.04
C VAL A 164 2.21 3.96 22.86
N ILE A 165 1.78 4.35 21.66
CA ILE A 165 1.28 5.70 21.37
C ILE A 165 -0.25 5.85 21.60
N GLY A 166 -0.91 4.82 22.15
CA GLY A 166 -2.30 4.89 22.59
C GLY A 166 -3.33 4.34 21.60
N TRP A 167 -2.94 3.35 20.76
CA TRP A 167 -3.90 2.54 20.02
C TRP A 167 -4.27 1.29 20.83
N THR A 168 -5.57 1.07 20.97
CA THR A 168 -6.18 -0.15 21.54
C THR A 168 -6.99 -0.84 20.47
N GLU A 169 -6.93 -2.18 20.44
CA GLU A 169 -7.75 -3.01 19.52
C GLU A 169 -9.22 -2.95 19.89
#